data_f295774a9e0786390ff0b63249f61299
#
_entry.id   f295774a9e0786390ff0b63249f61299
#
_cell.length_a   1.000
_cell.length_b   1.000
_cell.length_c   1.000
_cell.angle_alpha   90.00
_cell.angle_beta   90.00
_cell.angle_gamma   90.00
#
_symmetry.space_group_name_H-M   'P 1'
#
loop_
_entity.id
_entity.type
_entity.pdbx_description
1 polymer ?
#
loop_
_entity_poly.entity_id
_entity_poly.type
_entity_poly.pdbx_seq_one_letter_code
_entity_poly.pdbx_strand_id
1 'polypeptide(L)'
;WHTRNLLADGRASLMVAEPPASGDALTGPRVTVMGRFVPSESEQVRRRYLARHPQAALYAGFGDFSFWRMEPELAHAVAGFGRIETLDVAEVFPSAPDMAELEAGAIAHMNEDHADAVRRYATRLLGAVDGDWKIAAIDPDGAEIVKDEEVLRLNFPEPAYSADGLRRRLAELGQAAKS
;
A
#
# COMPACT_ATOMS: atom_id res chain seq x y z
N TRP A 1 25.46 -0.65 0.97
CA TRP A 1 25.72 0.76 1.35
C TRP A 1 24.57 1.33 2.19
N HIS A 2 23.33 1.32 1.70
CA HIS A 2 22.19 1.93 2.38
C HIS A 2 21.97 1.39 3.80
N THR A 3 22.07 0.08 4.02
CA THR A 3 21.93 -0.53 5.36
C THR A 3 22.94 0.04 6.35
N ARG A 4 24.21 0.16 5.97
CA ARG A 4 25.25 0.75 6.83
C ARG A 4 24.99 2.22 7.14
N ASN A 5 24.51 2.97 6.15
CA ASN A 5 24.19 4.38 6.34
C ASN A 5 22.99 4.55 7.28
N LEU A 6 21.92 3.76 7.10
CA LEU A 6 20.76 3.78 7.96
C LEU A 6 21.05 3.33 9.40
N LEU A 7 21.98 2.38 9.58
CA LEU A 7 22.44 2.00 10.93
C LEU A 7 23.24 3.12 11.62
N ALA A 8 23.98 3.91 10.85
CA ALA A 8 24.74 5.04 11.38
C ALA A 8 23.85 6.27 11.64
N ASP A 9 22.92 6.56 10.73
CA ASP A 9 21.91 7.63 10.83
C ASP A 9 20.66 7.19 10.08
N GLY A 10 19.58 6.92 10.80
CA GLY A 10 18.31 6.46 10.24
C GLY A 10 17.53 7.53 9.47
N ARG A 11 17.95 8.80 9.53
CA ARG A 11 17.23 9.87 8.82
C ARG A 11 17.33 9.69 7.32
N ALA A 12 16.18 9.71 6.65
CA ALA A 12 16.08 9.62 5.20
C ALA A 12 14.78 10.22 4.70
N SER A 13 14.68 10.36 3.40
CA SER A 13 13.45 10.74 2.73
C SER A 13 13.08 9.74 1.65
N LEU A 14 11.78 9.57 1.45
CA LEU A 14 11.21 8.77 0.38
C LEU A 14 10.33 9.66 -0.48
N MET A 15 10.63 9.75 -1.77
CA MET A 15 9.81 10.48 -2.71
C MET A 15 8.95 9.52 -3.54
N VAL A 16 7.65 9.79 -3.58
CA VAL A 16 6.69 9.15 -4.47
C VAL A 16 6.24 10.20 -5.47
N ALA A 17 6.35 9.90 -6.75
CA ALA A 17 5.94 10.78 -7.82
C ALA A 17 5.05 10.04 -8.80
N GLU A 18 4.03 10.72 -9.32
CA GLU A 18 3.26 10.21 -10.44
C GLU A 18 4.09 10.40 -11.74
N PRO A 19 4.26 9.35 -12.55
CA PRO A 19 4.93 9.49 -13.82
C PRO A 19 4.16 10.48 -14.71
N PRO A 20 4.82 11.50 -15.27
CA PRO A 20 4.12 12.42 -16.17
C PRO A 20 3.67 11.68 -17.43
N ALA A 21 2.44 11.90 -17.86
CA ALA A 21 1.90 11.33 -19.10
C ALA A 21 2.69 11.81 -20.33
N SER A 22 3.25 13.02 -20.27
CA SER A 22 4.18 13.60 -21.24
C SER A 22 4.86 14.82 -20.62
N GLY A 23 6.08 15.15 -21.04
CA GLY A 23 6.75 16.39 -20.66
C GLY A 23 7.78 16.23 -19.52
N ASP A 24 8.05 17.34 -18.82
CA ASP A 24 9.07 17.42 -17.78
C ASP A 24 8.60 16.70 -16.50
N ALA A 25 9.41 15.77 -16.00
CA ALA A 25 9.18 15.05 -14.75
C ALA A 25 9.02 15.97 -13.52
N LEU A 26 9.48 17.21 -13.59
CA LEU A 26 9.36 18.21 -12.53
C LEU A 26 7.95 18.83 -12.42
N THR A 27 7.10 18.65 -13.43
CA THR A 27 5.75 19.23 -13.47
C THR A 27 4.68 18.33 -12.83
N GLY A 28 4.97 17.04 -12.63
CA GLY A 28 4.05 16.07 -12.04
C GLY A 28 3.88 16.23 -10.51
N PRO A 29 2.75 15.75 -9.97
CA PRO A 29 2.55 15.69 -8.55
C PRO A 29 3.55 14.73 -7.89
N ARG A 30 4.07 15.12 -6.72
CA ARG A 30 4.99 14.31 -5.93
C ARG A 30 4.86 14.61 -4.45
N VAL A 31 5.10 13.61 -3.64
CA VAL A 31 5.16 13.73 -2.18
C VAL A 31 6.51 13.21 -1.71
N THR A 32 7.20 13.99 -0.90
CA THR A 32 8.43 13.58 -0.21
C THR A 32 8.12 13.42 1.26
N VAL A 33 8.18 12.19 1.74
CA VAL A 33 8.06 11.88 3.16
C VAL A 33 9.45 11.87 3.77
N MET A 34 9.67 12.66 4.80
CA MET A 34 10.89 12.72 5.58
C MET A 34 10.66 12.07 6.94
N GLY A 35 11.67 11.39 7.45
CA GLY A 35 11.55 10.70 8.73
C GLY A 35 12.75 9.84 9.03
N ARG A 36 12.53 8.82 9.83
CA ARG A 36 13.58 7.90 10.28
C ARG A 36 13.24 6.47 9.89
N PHE A 37 14.19 5.79 9.25
CA PHE A 37 14.10 4.36 9.04
C PHE A 37 14.62 3.61 10.28
N VAL A 38 13.84 2.63 10.73
CA VAL A 38 14.16 1.73 11.82
C VAL A 38 14.07 0.27 11.35
N PRO A 39 14.94 -0.63 11.80
CA PRO A 39 14.78 -2.05 11.54
C PRO A 39 13.42 -2.55 12.03
N SER A 40 12.81 -3.48 11.31
CA SER A 40 11.48 -3.98 11.62
C SER A 40 11.44 -5.51 11.60
N GLU A 41 10.98 -6.11 12.70
CA GLU A 41 10.67 -7.54 12.82
C GLU A 41 9.16 -7.81 12.71
N SER A 42 8.38 -6.83 12.28
CA SER A 42 6.93 -6.93 12.15
C SER A 42 6.53 -7.94 11.07
N GLU A 43 5.77 -8.96 11.45
CA GLU A 43 5.19 -9.93 10.51
C GLU A 43 4.26 -9.27 9.50
N GLN A 44 3.59 -8.18 9.87
CA GLN A 44 2.78 -7.40 8.93
C GLN A 44 3.63 -6.77 7.83
N VAL A 45 4.76 -6.14 8.20
CA VAL A 45 5.71 -5.56 7.23
C VAL A 45 6.23 -6.64 6.29
N ARG A 46 6.68 -7.77 6.85
CA ARG A 46 7.15 -8.92 6.09
C ARG A 46 6.09 -9.44 5.13
N ARG A 47 4.87 -9.70 5.63
CA ARG A 47 3.77 -10.22 4.83
C ARG A 47 3.41 -9.28 3.67
N ARG A 48 3.23 -7.98 3.93
CA ARG A 48 2.92 -6.98 2.90
C ARG A 48 4.01 -6.90 1.83
N TYR A 49 5.27 -6.91 2.26
CA TYR A 49 6.40 -6.87 1.33
C TYR A 49 6.44 -8.10 0.42
N LEU A 50 6.29 -9.31 0.99
CA LEU A 50 6.31 -10.55 0.22
C LEU A 50 5.08 -10.74 -0.67
N ALA A 51 3.92 -10.27 -0.24
CA ALA A 51 2.73 -10.26 -1.08
C ALA A 51 2.88 -9.33 -2.30
N ARG A 52 3.56 -8.20 -2.12
CA ARG A 52 3.85 -7.22 -3.18
C ARG A 52 5.02 -7.64 -4.07
N HIS A 53 5.98 -8.37 -3.52
CA HIS A 53 7.21 -8.81 -4.16
C HIS A 53 7.45 -10.31 -3.92
N PRO A 54 6.68 -11.20 -4.58
CA PRO A 54 6.77 -12.65 -4.32
C PRO A 54 8.17 -13.23 -4.52
N GLN A 55 8.92 -12.70 -5.49
CA GLN A 55 10.29 -13.13 -5.77
C GLN A 55 11.26 -12.84 -4.60
N ALA A 56 10.93 -11.90 -3.73
CA ALA A 56 11.74 -11.61 -2.55
C ALA A 56 11.79 -12.77 -1.55
N ALA A 57 10.86 -13.73 -1.63
CA ALA A 57 10.90 -14.95 -0.83
C ALA A 57 12.21 -15.73 -0.98
N LEU A 58 12.89 -15.60 -2.13
CA LEU A 58 14.18 -16.24 -2.39
C LEU A 58 15.31 -15.73 -1.48
N TYR A 59 15.25 -14.48 -1.03
CA TYR A 59 16.32 -13.84 -0.27
C TYR A 59 15.87 -13.20 1.06
N ALA A 60 14.57 -13.09 1.30
CA ALA A 60 14.04 -12.45 2.52
C ALA A 60 14.39 -13.20 3.83
N GLY A 61 14.92 -14.44 3.72
CA GLY A 61 15.43 -15.22 4.85
C GLY A 61 16.96 -15.16 5.02
N PHE A 62 17.68 -14.42 4.17
CA PHE A 62 19.14 -14.35 4.28
C PHE A 62 19.55 -13.47 5.47
N GLY A 63 20.66 -13.82 6.12
CA GLY A 63 21.12 -13.14 7.33
C GLY A 63 21.56 -11.68 7.12
N ASP A 64 21.79 -11.28 5.88
CA ASP A 64 22.13 -9.90 5.48
C ASP A 64 20.95 -9.13 4.90
N PHE A 65 19.77 -9.75 4.80
CA PHE A 65 18.52 -9.09 4.43
C PHE A 65 17.75 -8.65 5.68
N SER A 66 17.24 -7.44 5.67
CA SER A 66 16.45 -6.90 6.78
C SER A 66 15.30 -6.04 6.28
N PHE A 67 14.18 -6.13 6.96
CA PHE A 67 13.05 -5.23 6.75
C PHE A 67 13.26 -3.95 7.54
N TRP A 68 12.82 -2.84 6.96
CA TRP A 68 12.91 -1.52 7.56
C TRP A 68 11.54 -0.85 7.46
N ARG A 69 11.18 -0.10 8.50
CA ARG A 69 9.98 0.72 8.54
C ARG A 69 10.39 2.19 8.64
N MET A 70 9.76 3.03 7.87
CA MET A 70 9.90 4.47 8.03
C MET A 70 8.94 4.96 9.11
N GLU A 71 9.46 5.72 10.04
CA GLU A 71 8.71 6.53 10.99
C GLU A 71 8.65 7.95 10.41
N PRO A 72 7.51 8.35 9.83
CA PRO A 72 7.40 9.62 9.15
C PRO A 72 7.36 10.77 10.17
N GLU A 73 8.06 11.86 9.86
CA GLU A 73 8.10 13.08 10.68
C GLU A 73 7.48 14.28 9.96
N LEU A 74 7.55 14.29 8.62
CA LEU A 74 7.06 15.37 7.77
C LEU A 74 6.74 14.86 6.38
N ALA A 75 5.69 15.39 5.76
CA ALA A 75 5.40 15.18 4.35
C ALA A 75 5.39 16.52 3.59
N HIS A 76 6.05 16.54 2.44
CA HIS A 76 6.12 17.72 1.56
C HIS A 76 5.52 17.37 0.21
N ALA A 77 4.38 17.96 -0.11
CA ALA A 77 3.63 17.73 -1.33
C ALA A 77 3.88 18.86 -2.34
N VAL A 78 4.05 18.46 -3.59
CA VAL A 78 4.12 19.38 -4.73
C VAL A 78 3.14 18.86 -5.78
N ALA A 79 2.12 19.67 -6.09
CA ALA A 79 1.09 19.33 -7.06
C ALA A 79 1.07 20.34 -8.23
N GLY A 80 2.16 20.34 -9.01
CA GLY A 80 2.36 21.26 -10.12
C GLY A 80 2.84 22.66 -9.69
N PHE A 81 2.81 23.60 -10.62
CA PHE A 81 3.32 24.96 -10.41
C PHE A 81 2.54 25.71 -9.32
N GLY A 82 3.25 26.11 -8.25
CA GLY A 82 2.72 26.97 -7.20
C GLY A 82 1.89 26.25 -6.11
N ARG A 83 1.67 24.95 -6.22
CA ARG A 83 1.04 24.16 -5.17
C ARG A 83 2.09 23.36 -4.41
N ILE A 84 2.65 24.01 -3.40
CA ILE A 84 3.67 23.42 -2.51
C ILE A 84 3.10 23.51 -1.10
N GLU A 85 3.00 22.36 -0.43
CA GLU A 85 2.39 22.26 0.88
C GLU A 85 3.20 21.33 1.77
N THR A 86 3.32 21.69 3.04
CA THR A 86 3.85 20.83 4.08
C THR A 86 2.66 20.27 4.85
N LEU A 87 2.51 18.95 4.82
CA LEU A 87 1.39 18.24 5.42
C LEU A 87 1.81 17.64 6.76
N ASP A 88 0.89 17.65 7.72
CA ASP A 88 1.07 16.93 8.96
C ASP A 88 1.09 15.41 8.69
N VAL A 89 1.94 14.69 9.40
CA VAL A 89 2.03 13.23 9.30
C VAL A 89 0.69 12.55 9.59
N ALA A 90 -0.07 13.06 10.56
CA ALA A 90 -1.37 12.50 10.92
C ALA A 90 -2.43 12.67 9.83
N GLU A 91 -2.29 13.68 8.97
CA GLU A 91 -3.17 13.88 7.81
C GLU A 91 -2.85 12.88 6.68
N VAL A 92 -1.57 12.56 6.51
CA VAL A 92 -1.10 11.66 5.44
C VAL A 92 -1.17 10.19 5.88
N PHE A 93 -0.90 9.92 7.15
CA PHE A 93 -0.88 8.58 7.73
C PHE A 93 -1.81 8.50 8.95
N PRO A 94 -3.14 8.49 8.75
CA PRO A 94 -4.09 8.40 9.85
C PRO A 94 -3.90 7.10 10.63
N SER A 95 -3.99 7.18 11.95
CA SER A 95 -3.88 6.01 12.82
C SER A 95 -5.09 5.09 12.63
N ALA A 96 -4.84 3.83 12.38
CA ALA A 96 -5.88 2.81 12.19
C ALA A 96 -5.44 1.48 12.85
N PRO A 97 -5.28 1.42 14.18
CA PRO A 97 -4.75 0.24 14.87
C PRO A 97 -5.60 -1.00 14.64
N ASP A 98 -6.93 -0.87 14.69
CA ASP A 98 -7.85 -1.99 14.47
C ASP A 98 -7.68 -2.61 13.08
N MET A 99 -7.43 -1.78 12.06
CA MET A 99 -7.20 -2.26 10.71
C MET A 99 -5.93 -3.12 10.59
N ALA A 100 -4.87 -2.79 11.32
CA ALA A 100 -3.64 -3.57 11.30
C ALA A 100 -3.84 -4.99 11.86
N GLU A 101 -4.71 -5.14 12.87
CA GLU A 101 -5.07 -6.44 13.45
C GLU A 101 -6.02 -7.23 12.53
N LEU A 102 -6.96 -6.55 11.89
CA LEU A 102 -7.99 -7.16 11.04
C LEU A 102 -7.46 -7.59 9.67
N GLU A 103 -6.45 -6.92 9.16
CA GLU A 103 -5.97 -7.06 7.79
C GLU A 103 -5.65 -8.52 7.40
N ALA A 104 -4.89 -9.22 8.21
CA ALA A 104 -4.47 -10.59 7.89
C ALA A 104 -5.64 -11.54 7.73
N GLY A 105 -6.59 -11.50 8.66
CA GLY A 105 -7.80 -12.32 8.61
C GLY A 105 -8.72 -11.95 7.43
N ALA A 106 -8.87 -10.66 7.15
CA ALA A 106 -9.67 -10.19 6.03
C ALA A 106 -9.07 -10.62 4.68
N ILE A 107 -7.75 -10.51 4.51
CA ILE A 107 -7.07 -10.95 3.29
C ILE A 107 -7.25 -12.47 3.09
N ALA A 108 -6.99 -13.27 4.12
CA ALA A 108 -7.16 -14.72 4.04
C ALA A 108 -8.60 -15.09 3.63
N HIS A 109 -9.59 -14.57 4.35
CA HIS A 109 -11.01 -14.81 4.06
C HIS A 109 -11.41 -14.41 2.63
N MET A 110 -10.98 -13.21 2.17
CA MET A 110 -11.31 -12.77 0.81
C MET A 110 -10.65 -13.63 -0.27
N ASN A 111 -9.42 -14.03 -0.07
CA ASN A 111 -8.69 -14.81 -1.06
C ASN A 111 -9.12 -16.30 -1.09
N GLU A 112 -9.53 -16.86 0.06
CA GLU A 112 -9.94 -18.26 0.18
C GLU A 112 -11.44 -18.44 -0.14
N ASP A 113 -12.30 -17.64 0.46
CA ASP A 113 -13.76 -17.84 0.37
C ASP A 113 -14.43 -16.96 -0.69
N HIS A 114 -13.76 -15.87 -1.12
CA HIS A 114 -14.31 -14.87 -2.03
C HIS A 114 -13.40 -14.54 -3.24
N ALA A 115 -12.56 -15.49 -3.68
CA ALA A 115 -11.65 -15.30 -4.81
C ALA A 115 -12.36 -14.78 -6.09
N ASP A 116 -13.58 -15.27 -6.35
CA ASP A 116 -14.41 -14.78 -7.46
C ASP A 116 -14.79 -13.31 -7.33
N ALA A 117 -14.98 -12.79 -6.11
CA ALA A 117 -15.24 -11.38 -5.89
C ALA A 117 -13.98 -10.56 -6.14
N VAL A 118 -12.82 -11.01 -5.65
CA VAL A 118 -11.53 -10.36 -5.89
C VAL A 118 -11.23 -10.27 -7.39
N ARG A 119 -11.44 -11.36 -8.13
CA ARG A 119 -11.31 -11.40 -9.58
C ARG A 119 -12.24 -10.38 -10.26
N ARG A 120 -13.51 -10.27 -9.81
CA ARG A 120 -14.45 -9.27 -10.34
C ARG A 120 -14.02 -7.85 -10.00
N TYR A 121 -13.48 -7.58 -8.84
CA TYR A 121 -12.93 -6.26 -8.51
C TYR A 121 -11.87 -5.85 -9.53
N ALA A 122 -10.91 -6.73 -9.82
CA ALA A 122 -9.88 -6.44 -10.80
C ALA A 122 -10.45 -6.25 -12.22
N THR A 123 -11.30 -7.16 -12.66
CA THR A 123 -11.76 -7.17 -14.07
C THR A 123 -12.87 -6.16 -14.35
N ARG A 124 -13.85 -5.99 -13.43
CA ARG A 124 -15.04 -5.16 -13.64
C ARG A 124 -14.88 -3.73 -13.15
N LEU A 125 -14.20 -3.53 -12.01
CA LEU A 125 -14.05 -2.21 -11.43
C LEU A 125 -12.76 -1.53 -11.89
N LEU A 126 -11.69 -2.31 -12.12
CA LEU A 126 -10.38 -1.77 -12.48
C LEU A 126 -9.98 -2.03 -13.94
N GLY A 127 -10.83 -2.74 -14.72
CA GLY A 127 -10.61 -2.97 -16.15
C GLY A 127 -9.44 -3.90 -16.48
N ALA A 128 -8.97 -4.68 -15.50
CA ALA A 128 -7.84 -5.57 -15.69
C ALA A 128 -8.19 -6.82 -16.52
N VAL A 129 -7.17 -7.42 -17.10
CA VAL A 129 -7.29 -8.73 -17.76
C VAL A 129 -7.58 -9.79 -16.71
N ASP A 130 -8.43 -10.75 -17.07
CA ASP A 130 -8.80 -11.85 -16.21
C ASP A 130 -7.59 -12.68 -15.75
N GLY A 131 -7.68 -13.26 -14.54
CA GLY A 131 -6.60 -14.04 -13.96
C GLY A 131 -6.78 -14.34 -12.47
N ASP A 132 -5.76 -14.94 -11.87
CA ASP A 132 -5.71 -15.30 -10.45
C ASP A 132 -5.32 -14.08 -9.59
N TRP A 133 -6.26 -13.15 -9.47
CA TRP A 133 -6.10 -11.93 -8.68
C TRP A 133 -6.27 -12.20 -7.19
N LYS A 134 -5.40 -11.64 -6.36
CA LYS A 134 -5.41 -11.78 -4.89
C LYS A 134 -5.27 -10.43 -4.21
N ILE A 135 -5.90 -10.28 -3.07
CA ILE A 135 -5.64 -9.13 -2.19
C ILE A 135 -4.30 -9.36 -1.50
N ALA A 136 -3.40 -8.40 -1.61
CA ALA A 136 -2.07 -8.40 -1.00
C ALA A 136 -2.00 -7.56 0.28
N ALA A 137 -2.74 -6.44 0.31
CA ALA A 137 -2.81 -5.53 1.45
C ALA A 137 -4.18 -4.87 1.53
N ILE A 138 -4.58 -4.52 2.75
CA ILE A 138 -5.79 -3.71 3.03
C ILE A 138 -5.39 -2.59 4.00
N ASP A 139 -5.86 -1.39 3.72
CA ASP A 139 -5.76 -0.23 4.59
C ASP A 139 -7.12 0.48 4.68
N PRO A 140 -7.26 1.56 5.48
CA PRO A 140 -8.55 2.23 5.60
C PRO A 140 -9.14 2.73 4.30
N ASP A 141 -8.32 3.10 3.32
CA ASP A 141 -8.75 3.73 2.08
C ASP A 141 -8.98 2.72 0.95
N GLY A 142 -8.60 1.44 1.13
CA GLY A 142 -8.77 0.46 0.07
C GLY A 142 -7.95 -0.81 0.22
N ALA A 143 -7.77 -1.49 -0.92
CA ALA A 143 -6.99 -2.71 -1.02
C ALA A 143 -6.01 -2.68 -2.20
N GLU A 144 -4.87 -3.32 -2.05
CA GLU A 144 -3.99 -3.67 -3.17
C GLU A 144 -4.34 -5.07 -3.66
N ILE A 145 -4.57 -5.19 -4.96
CA ILE A 145 -4.88 -6.44 -5.65
C ILE A 145 -3.73 -6.76 -6.59
N VAL A 146 -3.21 -7.96 -6.51
CA VAL A 146 -2.02 -8.38 -7.25
C VAL A 146 -2.28 -9.61 -8.10
N LYS A 147 -1.59 -9.68 -9.24
CA LYS A 147 -1.47 -10.86 -10.08
C LYS A 147 -0.08 -10.82 -10.71
N ASP A 148 0.75 -11.82 -10.46
CA ASP A 148 2.16 -11.84 -10.88
C ASP A 148 2.92 -10.58 -10.43
N GLU A 149 3.37 -9.74 -11.37
CA GLU A 149 4.02 -8.46 -11.11
C GLU A 149 3.07 -7.25 -11.22
N GLU A 150 1.83 -7.50 -11.65
CA GLU A 150 0.82 -6.47 -11.81
C GLU A 150 0.18 -6.14 -10.47
N VAL A 151 0.05 -4.86 -10.17
CA VAL A 151 -0.55 -4.34 -8.93
C VAL A 151 -1.56 -3.28 -9.25
N LEU A 152 -2.73 -3.43 -8.69
CA LEU A 152 -3.86 -2.52 -8.83
C LEU A 152 -4.27 -1.99 -7.47
N ARG A 153 -4.66 -0.72 -7.43
CA ARG A 153 -5.27 -0.11 -6.25
C ARG A 153 -6.79 -0.10 -6.39
N LEU A 154 -7.48 -0.73 -5.46
CA LEU A 154 -8.93 -0.68 -5.31
C LEU A 154 -9.27 0.29 -4.17
N ASN A 155 -9.78 1.47 -4.49
CA ASN A 155 -10.15 2.46 -3.49
C ASN A 155 -11.55 2.17 -2.93
N PHE A 156 -11.73 2.34 -1.61
CA PHE A 156 -13.04 2.34 -0.99
C PHE A 156 -13.75 3.67 -1.27
N PRO A 157 -15.10 3.67 -1.42
CA PRO A 157 -15.85 4.93 -1.57
C PRO A 157 -15.72 5.88 -0.38
N GLU A 158 -15.53 5.33 0.80
CA GLU A 158 -15.24 6.02 2.05
C GLU A 158 -14.31 5.15 2.90
N PRO A 159 -13.44 5.74 3.73
CA PRO A 159 -12.52 4.99 4.58
C PRO A 159 -13.22 4.02 5.54
N ALA A 160 -12.55 2.90 5.84
CA ALA A 160 -13.00 1.89 6.77
C ALA A 160 -12.01 1.77 7.94
N TYR A 161 -12.43 2.11 9.16
CA TYR A 161 -11.59 2.06 10.36
C TYR A 161 -11.98 0.94 11.34
N SER A 162 -12.91 0.05 10.95
CA SER A 162 -13.40 -1.05 11.78
C SER A 162 -13.74 -2.28 10.96
N ALA A 163 -13.88 -3.44 11.63
CA ALA A 163 -14.27 -4.69 10.98
C ALA A 163 -15.60 -4.58 10.22
N ASP A 164 -16.61 -3.95 10.81
CA ASP A 164 -17.92 -3.76 10.18
C ASP A 164 -17.84 -2.76 9.02
N GLY A 165 -17.02 -1.72 9.16
CA GLY A 165 -16.74 -0.78 8.08
C GLY A 165 -16.10 -1.50 6.89
N LEU A 166 -15.03 -2.26 7.12
CA LEU A 166 -14.33 -3.03 6.09
C LEU A 166 -15.27 -4.02 5.38
N ARG A 167 -16.02 -4.80 6.16
CA ARG A 167 -17.00 -5.75 5.59
C ARG A 167 -18.02 -5.05 4.69
N ARG A 168 -18.51 -3.90 5.12
CA ARG A 168 -19.46 -3.09 4.35
C ARG A 168 -18.85 -2.61 3.03
N ARG A 169 -17.63 -2.03 3.06
CA ARG A 169 -16.96 -1.55 1.84
C ARG A 169 -16.70 -2.68 0.83
N LEU A 170 -16.21 -3.81 1.29
CA LEU A 170 -16.00 -4.98 0.43
C LEU A 170 -17.32 -5.51 -0.16
N ALA A 171 -18.41 -5.51 0.61
CA ALA A 171 -19.73 -5.92 0.11
C ALA A 171 -20.28 -4.93 -0.92
N GLU A 172 -20.15 -3.61 -0.71
CA GLU A 172 -20.56 -2.56 -1.66
C GLU A 172 -19.83 -2.71 -3.00
N LEU A 173 -18.51 -2.90 -2.96
CA LEU A 173 -17.70 -3.17 -4.15
C LEU A 173 -18.12 -4.49 -4.83
N GLY A 174 -18.47 -5.52 -4.04
CA GLY A 174 -18.99 -6.77 -4.55
C GLY A 174 -20.31 -6.63 -5.30
N GLN A 175 -21.18 -5.71 -4.89
CA GLN A 175 -22.41 -5.41 -5.62
C GLN A 175 -22.11 -4.59 -6.90
N ALA A 176 -21.29 -3.58 -6.80
CA ALA A 176 -20.89 -2.76 -7.96
C ALA A 176 -20.22 -3.60 -9.06
N ALA A 177 -19.43 -4.63 -8.69
CA ALA A 177 -18.77 -5.53 -9.63
C ALA A 177 -19.70 -6.56 -10.30
N LYS A 178 -20.97 -6.64 -9.90
CA LYS A 178 -21.98 -7.52 -10.53
C LYS A 178 -22.80 -6.80 -11.60
N SER A 179 -22.80 -5.47 -11.55
CA SER A 179 -23.51 -4.62 -12.51
C SER A 179 -22.71 -4.47 -13.81
#